data_d0f465ba685a717ea911ac51a655ca6c
#
_entry.id   d0f465ba685a717ea911ac51a655ca6c
#
_cell.length_a   1.000
_cell.length_b   1.000
_cell.length_c   1.000
_cell.angle_alpha   90.00
_cell.angle_beta   90.00
_cell.angle_gamma   90.00
#
_symmetry.space_group_name_H-M   'P 1'
#
loop_
_entity.id
_entity.type
_entity.pdbx_description
1 polymer ?
#
loop_
_entity_poly.entity_id
_entity_poly.type
_entity_poly.pdbx_seq_one_letter_code
_entity_poly.pdbx_strand_id
1 'polypeptide(L)'
;MKNIDLGKVKKAHFVGIGGIGVSAIARMILAEGKIVSGSDTASSAIIDELRKIGAKIFMGHSADNVADDVDLIVYTPAVDFENQELKKGKKLKIPTLSYPEMLGLISKDKYTIAVSGAHGKTTTTAMIGKILIDAKKDPTIIVGSLLKDSKSNFVAGKGEYFVVEACEYKKSFLELNPRIIIITNIDNDHLDYYKSLENIKKAFGE
;
A
#
# COMPACT_ATOMS: atom_id res chain seq x y z
N MET A 1 -13.91 3.17 11.26
CA MET A 1 -12.54 2.65 11.11
C MET A 1 -12.04 2.13 12.43
N LYS A 2 -11.38 0.97 12.46
CA LYS A 2 -10.70 0.46 13.68
C LYS A 2 -9.61 1.46 14.06
N ASN A 3 -9.56 1.85 15.32
CA ASN A 3 -8.53 2.76 15.82
C ASN A 3 -7.23 1.94 16.02
N ILE A 4 -6.41 1.82 14.97
CA ILE A 4 -5.14 1.08 14.98
C ILE A 4 -4.02 2.10 15.11
N ASP A 5 -3.25 1.97 16.17
CA ASP A 5 -2.03 2.74 16.40
C ASP A 5 -0.84 2.00 15.79
N LEU A 6 -0.35 2.47 14.64
CA LEU A 6 0.78 1.86 13.94
C LEU A 6 2.06 1.88 14.78
N GLY A 7 2.21 2.82 15.69
CA GLY A 7 3.35 2.87 16.61
C GLY A 7 3.43 1.66 17.55
N LYS A 8 2.29 1.03 17.84
CA LYS A 8 2.21 -0.16 18.72
C LYS A 8 2.39 -1.48 17.96
N VAL A 9 2.25 -1.47 16.64
CA VAL A 9 2.45 -2.67 15.80
C VAL A 9 3.94 -3.03 15.82
N LYS A 10 4.26 -4.24 16.22
CA LYS A 10 5.62 -4.80 16.20
C LYS A 10 5.78 -5.87 15.13
N LYS A 11 4.73 -6.65 14.86
CA LYS A 11 4.71 -7.76 13.91
C LYS A 11 3.54 -7.60 12.96
N ALA A 12 3.82 -7.53 11.66
CA ALA A 12 2.80 -7.47 10.62
C ALA A 12 2.91 -8.67 9.67
N HIS A 13 1.76 -9.21 9.28
CA HIS A 13 1.65 -10.28 8.28
C HIS A 13 0.95 -9.76 7.04
N PHE A 14 1.49 -10.09 5.86
CA PHE A 14 1.00 -9.60 4.58
C PHE A 14 0.49 -10.74 3.70
N VAL A 15 -0.77 -10.67 3.29
CA VAL A 15 -1.37 -11.66 2.39
C VAL A 15 -1.36 -11.11 0.96
N GLY A 16 -0.64 -11.79 0.04
CA GLY A 16 -0.31 -11.29 -1.29
C GLY A 16 0.82 -10.26 -1.25
N ILE A 17 1.89 -10.56 -0.49
CA ILE A 17 3.00 -9.63 -0.21
C ILE A 17 3.80 -9.22 -1.46
N GLY A 18 3.80 -10.04 -2.53
CA GLY A 18 4.46 -9.75 -3.81
C GLY A 18 3.73 -8.73 -4.68
N GLY A 19 2.50 -8.34 -4.31
CA GLY A 19 1.77 -7.28 -5.01
C GLY A 19 2.49 -5.94 -4.89
N ILE A 20 2.49 -5.14 -6.00
CA ILE A 20 3.26 -3.89 -6.07
C ILE A 20 2.92 -2.93 -4.93
N GLY A 21 1.64 -2.70 -4.61
CA GLY A 21 1.25 -1.80 -3.53
C GLY A 21 1.54 -2.39 -2.15
N VAL A 22 1.19 -3.65 -1.92
CA VAL A 22 1.36 -4.33 -0.63
C VAL A 22 2.84 -4.41 -0.25
N SER A 23 3.73 -4.70 -1.21
CA SER A 23 5.17 -4.74 -1.00
C SER A 23 5.77 -3.40 -0.57
N ALA A 24 5.21 -2.27 -1.03
CA ALA A 24 5.64 -0.95 -0.58
C ALA A 24 5.39 -0.74 0.91
N ILE A 25 4.21 -1.15 1.40
CA ILE A 25 3.88 -1.09 2.83
C ILE A 25 4.75 -2.06 3.64
N ALA A 26 5.00 -3.28 3.12
CA ALA A 26 5.90 -4.22 3.78
C ALA A 26 7.31 -3.66 3.93
N ARG A 27 7.85 -2.97 2.91
CA ARG A 27 9.13 -2.25 2.97
C ARG A 27 9.10 -1.12 4.00
N MET A 28 8.01 -0.37 4.08
CA MET A 28 7.84 0.70 5.06
C MET A 28 7.91 0.15 6.50
N ILE A 29 7.15 -0.89 6.78
CA ILE A 29 7.11 -1.55 8.10
C ILE A 29 8.49 -2.12 8.48
N LEU A 30 9.22 -2.72 7.51
CA LEU A 30 10.61 -3.17 7.72
C LEU A 30 11.57 -2.01 8.00
N ALA A 31 11.44 -0.90 7.27
CA ALA A 31 12.29 0.28 7.46
C ALA A 31 12.10 0.93 8.84
N GLU A 32 10.93 0.73 9.46
CA GLU A 32 10.64 1.12 10.84
C GLU A 32 11.21 0.12 11.89
N GLY A 33 11.95 -0.90 11.47
CA GLY A 33 12.55 -1.90 12.35
C GLY A 33 11.57 -2.94 12.90
N LYS A 34 10.39 -3.07 12.30
CA LYS A 34 9.35 -4.02 12.71
C LYS A 34 9.50 -5.36 12.00
N ILE A 35 8.93 -6.42 12.55
CA ILE A 35 8.97 -7.76 11.98
C ILE A 35 7.89 -7.91 10.92
N VAL A 36 8.28 -8.37 9.73
CA VAL A 36 7.38 -8.63 8.61
C VAL A 36 7.40 -10.10 8.23
N SER A 37 6.23 -10.69 8.14
CA SER A 37 5.99 -11.95 7.47
C SER A 37 4.92 -11.77 6.39
N GLY A 38 4.84 -12.70 5.44
CA GLY A 38 3.77 -12.66 4.46
C GLY A 38 3.78 -13.88 3.56
N SER A 39 2.74 -13.97 2.75
CA SER A 39 2.53 -15.06 1.80
C SER A 39 2.23 -14.55 0.40
N ASP A 40 2.58 -15.34 -0.60
CA ASP A 40 2.19 -15.14 -1.99
C ASP A 40 2.10 -16.47 -2.72
N THR A 41 1.36 -16.52 -3.81
CA THR A 41 1.20 -17.72 -4.65
C THR A 41 2.26 -17.82 -5.74
N ALA A 42 2.90 -16.70 -6.10
CA ALA A 42 3.89 -16.63 -7.17
C ALA A 42 5.22 -16.06 -6.68
N SER A 43 6.34 -16.63 -7.13
CA SER A 43 7.66 -16.04 -6.92
C SER A 43 7.88 -14.86 -7.86
N SER A 44 8.57 -13.83 -7.37
CA SER A 44 8.87 -12.62 -8.16
C SER A 44 10.12 -11.92 -7.62
N ALA A 45 10.71 -11.03 -8.43
CA ALA A 45 11.83 -10.20 -8.00
C ALA A 45 11.49 -9.36 -6.75
N ILE A 46 10.22 -8.95 -6.58
CA ILE A 46 9.76 -8.22 -5.39
C ILE A 46 9.88 -9.10 -4.14
N ILE A 47 9.48 -10.36 -4.24
CA ILE A 47 9.57 -11.33 -3.13
C ILE A 47 11.03 -11.57 -2.75
N ASP A 48 11.91 -11.75 -3.74
CA ASP A 48 13.33 -11.95 -3.48
C ASP A 48 13.98 -10.75 -2.81
N GLU A 49 13.63 -9.54 -3.22
CA GLU A 49 14.09 -8.31 -2.56
C GLU A 49 13.56 -8.19 -1.12
N LEU A 50 12.28 -8.50 -0.89
CA LEU A 50 11.71 -8.48 0.47
C LEU A 50 12.40 -9.48 1.39
N ARG A 51 12.74 -10.68 0.90
CA ARG A 51 13.53 -11.67 1.67
C ARG A 51 14.90 -11.13 2.04
N LYS A 52 15.61 -10.49 1.08
CA LYS A 52 16.95 -9.90 1.31
C LYS A 52 16.93 -8.84 2.40
N ILE A 53 15.85 -8.06 2.51
CA ILE A 53 15.71 -7.01 3.54
C ILE A 53 15.05 -7.49 4.83
N GLY A 54 14.85 -8.81 4.99
CA GLY A 54 14.47 -9.43 6.26
C GLY A 54 13.01 -9.87 6.41
N ALA A 55 12.20 -9.85 5.35
CA ALA A 55 10.85 -10.40 5.40
C ALA A 55 10.86 -11.92 5.41
N LYS A 56 10.07 -12.55 6.28
CA LYS A 56 9.80 -13.99 6.26
C LYS A 56 8.64 -14.27 5.30
N ILE A 57 8.91 -14.92 4.16
CA ILE A 57 7.92 -15.13 3.10
C ILE A 57 7.63 -16.59 2.88
N PHE A 58 6.34 -16.94 2.94
CA PHE A 58 5.79 -18.27 2.67
C PHE A 58 5.25 -18.32 1.24
N MET A 59 5.45 -19.43 0.56
CA MET A 59 4.86 -19.70 -0.73
C MET A 59 3.55 -20.47 -0.56
N GLY A 60 2.47 -19.93 -1.15
CA GLY A 60 1.11 -20.42 -0.93
C GLY A 60 0.47 -19.88 0.34
N HIS A 61 -0.86 -19.92 0.36
CA HIS A 61 -1.67 -19.44 1.49
C HIS A 61 -2.04 -20.58 2.42
N SER A 62 -1.72 -20.44 3.71
CA SER A 62 -2.09 -21.38 4.75
C SER A 62 -2.34 -20.65 6.07
N ALA A 63 -3.29 -21.14 6.86
CA ALA A 63 -3.51 -20.61 8.20
C ALA A 63 -2.23 -20.64 9.06
N ASP A 64 -1.35 -21.62 8.85
CA ASP A 64 -0.11 -21.78 9.62
C ASP A 64 0.92 -20.68 9.34
N ASN A 65 0.78 -19.93 8.24
CA ASN A 65 1.66 -18.81 7.92
C ASN A 65 1.46 -17.62 8.89
N VAL A 66 0.30 -17.51 9.51
CA VAL A 66 -0.03 -16.43 10.46
C VAL A 66 0.31 -16.88 11.88
N ALA A 67 1.36 -16.31 12.47
CA ALA A 67 1.70 -16.57 13.86
C ALA A 67 0.66 -15.94 14.82
N ASP A 68 0.47 -16.55 15.98
CA ASP A 68 -0.58 -16.11 16.92
C ASP A 68 -0.26 -14.77 17.59
N ASP A 69 0.99 -14.32 17.53
CA ASP A 69 1.49 -13.06 18.06
C ASP A 69 1.64 -11.93 17.01
N VAL A 70 0.95 -12.06 15.88
CA VAL A 70 0.86 -11.00 14.86
C VAL A 70 -0.09 -9.90 15.34
N ASP A 71 0.37 -8.64 15.24
CA ASP A 71 -0.39 -7.46 15.68
C ASP A 71 -1.31 -6.90 14.58
N LEU A 72 -0.95 -7.13 13.31
CA LEU A 72 -1.65 -6.56 12.15
C LEU A 72 -1.55 -7.50 10.94
N ILE A 73 -2.67 -7.68 10.24
CA ILE A 73 -2.70 -8.31 8.92
C ILE A 73 -3.02 -7.25 7.87
N VAL A 74 -2.21 -7.21 6.79
CA VAL A 74 -2.48 -6.37 5.60
C VAL A 74 -2.64 -7.29 4.40
N TYR A 75 -3.66 -7.07 3.57
CA TYR A 75 -3.93 -7.93 2.42
C TYR A 75 -4.18 -7.17 1.13
N THR A 76 -3.84 -7.78 -0.01
CA THR A 76 -4.23 -7.27 -1.32
C THR A 76 -5.70 -7.52 -1.60
N PRO A 77 -6.45 -6.54 -2.16
CA PRO A 77 -7.85 -6.76 -2.58
C PRO A 77 -8.05 -7.84 -3.66
N ALA A 78 -6.96 -8.40 -4.20
CA ALA A 78 -7.00 -9.52 -5.15
C ALA A 78 -7.20 -10.89 -4.45
N VAL A 79 -7.00 -10.96 -3.13
CA VAL A 79 -7.17 -12.18 -2.35
C VAL A 79 -8.64 -12.36 -1.98
N ASP A 80 -9.15 -13.58 -2.11
CA ASP A 80 -10.51 -13.94 -1.71
C ASP A 80 -10.68 -13.80 -0.19
N PHE A 81 -11.86 -13.33 0.24
CA PHE A 81 -12.23 -13.27 1.68
C PHE A 81 -12.28 -14.66 2.36
N GLU A 82 -12.40 -15.73 1.58
CA GLU A 82 -12.34 -17.11 2.05
C GLU A 82 -10.90 -17.60 2.31
N ASN A 83 -9.89 -16.76 2.07
CA ASN A 83 -8.48 -17.06 2.32
C ASN A 83 -8.25 -17.50 3.78
N GLN A 84 -7.50 -18.59 3.95
CA GLN A 84 -7.29 -19.24 5.26
C GLN A 84 -6.55 -18.34 6.26
N GLU A 85 -5.65 -17.49 5.79
CA GLU A 85 -4.89 -16.54 6.62
C GLU A 85 -5.80 -15.44 7.14
N LEU A 86 -6.71 -14.91 6.29
CA LEU A 86 -7.71 -13.91 6.69
C LEU A 86 -8.71 -14.51 7.70
N LYS A 87 -9.14 -15.77 7.49
CA LYS A 87 -9.99 -16.49 8.43
C LYS A 87 -9.32 -16.68 9.78
N LYS A 88 -8.03 -17.08 9.80
CA LYS A 88 -7.26 -17.18 11.04
C LYS A 88 -7.13 -15.84 11.74
N GLY A 89 -6.80 -14.76 11.02
CA GLY A 89 -6.74 -13.41 11.58
C GLY A 89 -8.06 -12.99 12.24
N LYS A 90 -9.19 -13.26 11.58
CA LYS A 90 -10.53 -13.00 12.13
C LYS A 90 -10.80 -13.82 13.41
N LYS A 91 -10.44 -15.10 13.42
CA LYS A 91 -10.59 -16.01 14.59
C LYS A 91 -9.78 -15.49 15.78
N LEU A 92 -8.54 -15.05 15.55
CA LEU A 92 -7.64 -14.51 16.57
C LEU A 92 -7.95 -13.03 16.90
N LYS A 93 -8.93 -12.41 16.24
CA LYS A 93 -9.30 -10.99 16.40
C LYS A 93 -8.14 -10.03 16.07
N ILE A 94 -7.20 -10.46 15.24
CA ILE A 94 -6.10 -9.60 14.76
C ILE A 94 -6.70 -8.49 13.87
N PRO A 95 -6.34 -7.22 14.10
CA PRO A 95 -6.68 -6.15 13.17
C PRO A 95 -6.26 -6.50 11.75
N THR A 96 -7.19 -6.41 10.81
CA THR A 96 -6.95 -6.79 9.42
C THR A 96 -7.42 -5.65 8.53
N LEU A 97 -6.52 -5.16 7.67
CA LEU A 97 -6.73 -4.05 6.74
C LEU A 97 -6.40 -4.48 5.32
N SER A 98 -7.20 -4.04 4.37
CA SER A 98 -6.82 -4.06 2.97
C SER A 98 -5.69 -3.04 2.69
N TYR A 99 -4.99 -3.20 1.58
CA TYR A 99 -3.98 -2.24 1.13
C TYR A 99 -4.50 -0.79 1.08
N PRO A 100 -5.67 -0.48 0.50
CA PRO A 100 -6.21 0.88 0.53
C PRO A 100 -6.50 1.40 1.94
N GLU A 101 -7.11 0.59 2.81
CA GLU A 101 -7.36 0.97 4.20
C GLU A 101 -6.06 1.27 4.95
N MET A 102 -5.00 0.50 4.69
CA MET A 102 -3.68 0.74 5.28
C MET A 102 -3.08 2.05 4.79
N LEU A 103 -3.18 2.37 3.50
CA LEU A 103 -2.79 3.69 2.97
C LEU A 103 -3.59 4.83 3.62
N GLY A 104 -4.89 4.62 3.79
CA GLY A 104 -5.77 5.55 4.50
C GLY A 104 -5.30 5.82 5.92
N LEU A 105 -4.91 4.77 6.64
CA LEU A 105 -4.38 4.89 8.00
C LEU A 105 -3.06 5.68 8.05
N ILE A 106 -2.11 5.37 7.16
CA ILE A 106 -0.83 6.09 7.06
C ILE A 106 -1.06 7.56 6.72
N SER A 107 -2.00 7.85 5.81
CA SER A 107 -2.24 9.20 5.32
C SER A 107 -2.80 10.17 6.35
N LYS A 108 -3.40 9.68 7.45
CA LYS A 108 -4.02 10.51 8.49
C LYS A 108 -3.00 11.33 9.28
N ASP A 109 -1.85 10.75 9.57
CA ASP A 109 -0.84 11.32 10.45
C ASP A 109 0.29 12.05 9.69
N LYS A 110 0.14 12.17 8.35
CA LYS A 110 1.13 12.77 7.46
C LYS A 110 0.54 13.92 6.65
N TYR A 111 1.41 14.85 6.21
CA TYR A 111 1.05 15.82 5.18
C TYR A 111 1.00 15.09 3.82
N THR A 112 -0.16 14.53 3.51
CA THR A 112 -0.32 13.65 2.37
C THR A 112 -0.60 14.39 1.08
N ILE A 113 0.20 14.09 0.04
CA ILE A 113 0.02 14.52 -1.35
C ILE A 113 -0.38 13.28 -2.14
N ALA A 114 -1.63 13.23 -2.61
CA ALA A 114 -2.17 12.13 -3.38
C ALA A 114 -2.20 12.48 -4.87
N VAL A 115 -1.65 11.61 -5.71
CA VAL A 115 -1.64 11.78 -7.16
C VAL A 115 -2.53 10.71 -7.79
N SER A 116 -3.62 11.13 -8.41
CA SER A 116 -4.58 10.25 -9.08
C SER A 116 -4.77 10.62 -10.55
N GLY A 117 -5.56 9.84 -11.27
CA GLY A 117 -5.89 10.02 -12.67
C GLY A 117 -5.59 8.78 -13.52
N ALA A 118 -6.13 8.70 -14.74
CA ALA A 118 -5.95 7.53 -15.61
C ALA A 118 -4.47 7.31 -15.98
N HIS A 119 -3.76 8.36 -16.40
CA HIS A 119 -2.38 8.30 -16.88
C HIS A 119 -1.47 9.28 -16.16
N GLY A 120 -0.17 8.96 -16.07
CA GLY A 120 0.87 9.85 -15.52
C GLY A 120 0.99 9.85 -13.99
N LYS A 121 0.19 9.11 -13.25
CA LYS A 121 0.26 9.01 -11.78
C LYS A 121 1.68 8.77 -11.26
N THR A 122 2.30 7.67 -11.70
CA THR A 122 3.62 7.24 -11.24
C THR A 122 4.70 8.30 -11.53
N THR A 123 4.71 8.85 -12.74
CA THR A 123 5.68 9.88 -13.14
C THR A 123 5.53 11.13 -12.28
N THR A 124 4.30 11.62 -12.12
CA THR A 124 4.01 12.81 -11.32
C THR A 124 4.35 12.60 -9.85
N THR A 125 4.00 11.44 -9.28
CA THR A 125 4.36 11.07 -7.91
C THR A 125 5.87 11.05 -7.71
N ALA A 126 6.62 10.46 -8.66
CA ALA A 126 8.08 10.40 -8.61
C ALA A 126 8.71 11.80 -8.71
N MET A 127 8.19 12.68 -9.58
CA MET A 127 8.66 14.05 -9.73
C MET A 127 8.45 14.87 -8.44
N ILE A 128 7.27 14.81 -7.84
CA ILE A 128 6.97 15.48 -6.57
C ILE A 128 7.88 14.95 -5.46
N GLY A 129 8.02 13.62 -5.38
CA GLY A 129 8.93 12.99 -4.44
C GLY A 129 10.36 13.47 -4.59
N LYS A 130 10.87 13.55 -5.83
CA LYS A 130 12.21 14.07 -6.11
C LYS A 130 12.40 15.52 -5.70
N ILE A 131 11.42 16.39 -5.99
CA ILE A 131 11.44 17.79 -5.57
C ILE A 131 11.53 17.92 -4.06
N LEU A 132 10.74 17.13 -3.32
CA LEU A 132 10.76 17.14 -1.85
C LEU A 132 12.08 16.60 -1.27
N ILE A 133 12.68 15.58 -1.90
CA ILE A 133 14.00 15.06 -1.52
C ILE A 133 15.07 16.15 -1.72
N ASP A 134 15.09 16.80 -2.88
CA ASP A 134 16.04 17.86 -3.20
C ASP A 134 15.88 19.08 -2.28
N ALA A 135 14.64 19.36 -1.88
CA ALA A 135 14.31 20.37 -0.87
C ALA A 135 14.62 19.92 0.57
N LYS A 136 15.24 18.76 0.78
CA LYS A 136 15.61 18.18 2.09
C LYS A 136 14.43 17.99 3.04
N LYS A 137 13.25 17.68 2.49
CA LYS A 137 12.02 17.44 3.26
C LYS A 137 11.89 16.00 3.75
N ASP A 138 12.77 15.10 3.33
CA ASP A 138 12.82 13.67 3.72
C ASP A 138 11.44 12.97 3.62
N PRO A 139 10.78 12.97 2.44
CA PRO A 139 9.43 12.45 2.28
C PRO A 139 9.38 10.92 2.30
N THR A 140 8.27 10.37 2.79
CA THR A 140 7.88 8.99 2.48
C THR A 140 7.17 8.96 1.14
N ILE A 141 7.56 8.04 0.23
CA ILE A 141 6.98 7.97 -1.13
C ILE A 141 6.55 6.54 -1.42
N ILE A 142 5.32 6.36 -1.90
CA ILE A 142 4.79 5.09 -2.42
C ILE A 142 4.30 5.30 -3.85
N VAL A 143 4.83 4.50 -4.78
CA VAL A 143 4.46 4.54 -6.20
C VAL A 143 3.92 3.18 -6.68
N GLY A 144 3.12 3.19 -7.73
CA GLY A 144 2.50 2.00 -8.31
C GLY A 144 3.42 1.18 -9.22
N SER A 145 4.71 1.52 -9.33
CA SER A 145 5.71 0.76 -10.09
C SER A 145 7.09 0.89 -9.45
N LEU A 146 8.06 0.09 -9.93
CA LEU A 146 9.44 0.20 -9.46
C LEU A 146 10.09 1.46 -10.06
N LEU A 147 10.61 2.33 -9.22
CA LEU A 147 11.45 3.46 -9.63
C LEU A 147 12.76 2.94 -10.24
N LYS A 148 13.18 3.49 -11.37
CA LYS A 148 14.35 3.02 -12.12
C LYS A 148 15.63 3.06 -11.28
N ASP A 149 15.83 4.13 -10.53
CA ASP A 149 17.06 4.38 -9.77
C ASP A 149 17.19 3.50 -8.54
N SER A 150 16.11 3.34 -7.77
CA SER A 150 16.09 2.57 -6.53
C SER A 150 15.66 1.11 -6.70
N LYS A 151 15.11 0.73 -7.86
CA LYS A 151 14.43 -0.56 -8.10
C LYS A 151 13.39 -0.87 -7.03
N SER A 152 12.85 0.16 -6.40
CA SER A 152 11.87 0.08 -5.31
C SER A 152 10.62 0.89 -5.66
N ASN A 153 9.50 0.46 -5.15
CA ASN A 153 8.24 1.19 -5.20
C ASN A 153 8.00 2.02 -3.92
N PHE A 154 9.02 2.10 -3.07
CA PHE A 154 8.99 2.77 -1.79
C PHE A 154 10.28 3.54 -1.53
N VAL A 155 10.14 4.76 -0.99
CA VAL A 155 11.23 5.56 -0.43
C VAL A 155 10.89 5.84 1.02
N ALA A 156 11.79 5.45 1.93
CA ALA A 156 11.65 5.72 3.35
C ALA A 156 12.04 7.16 3.67
N GLY A 157 11.18 7.90 4.32
CA GLY A 157 11.45 9.23 4.84
C GLY A 157 10.94 9.38 6.26
N LYS A 158 11.60 10.24 7.06
CA LYS A 158 11.23 10.58 8.44
C LYS A 158 10.48 11.91 8.52
N GLY A 159 10.40 12.65 7.42
CA GLY A 159 9.70 13.91 7.32
C GLY A 159 8.18 13.78 7.43
N GLU A 160 7.52 14.92 7.47
CA GLU A 160 6.06 14.99 7.55
C GLU A 160 5.34 14.62 6.26
N TYR A 161 6.01 14.73 5.10
CA TYR A 161 5.40 14.53 3.79
C TYR A 161 5.25 13.06 3.43
N PHE A 162 4.06 12.71 2.94
CA PHE A 162 3.73 11.42 2.35
C PHE A 162 3.22 11.63 0.94
N VAL A 163 3.98 11.19 -0.06
CA VAL A 163 3.60 11.28 -1.47
C VAL A 163 3.15 9.90 -1.94
N VAL A 164 1.92 9.80 -2.40
CA VAL A 164 1.34 8.50 -2.72
C VAL A 164 0.58 8.52 -4.04
N GLU A 165 0.78 7.48 -4.83
CA GLU A 165 -0.04 7.21 -5.99
C GLU A 165 -1.40 6.66 -5.53
N ALA A 166 -2.46 7.38 -5.89
CA ALA A 166 -3.83 7.13 -5.47
C ALA A 166 -4.61 6.47 -6.62
N CYS A 167 -4.72 5.13 -6.56
CA CYS A 167 -5.42 4.36 -7.59
C CYS A 167 -6.92 4.56 -7.48
N GLU A 168 -7.56 4.92 -8.59
CA GLU A 168 -9.01 5.10 -8.72
C GLU A 168 -9.78 3.77 -8.76
N TYR A 169 -9.12 2.66 -9.11
CA TYR A 169 -9.77 1.36 -9.23
C TYR A 169 -10.51 0.95 -7.95
N LYS A 170 -11.77 0.54 -8.11
CA LYS A 170 -12.67 0.21 -7.00
C LYS A 170 -12.78 1.31 -5.94
N LYS A 171 -12.58 2.57 -6.33
CA LYS A 171 -12.62 3.74 -5.44
C LYS A 171 -11.57 3.69 -4.32
N SER A 172 -10.48 2.95 -4.47
CA SER A 172 -9.44 2.78 -3.45
C SER A 172 -8.85 4.11 -2.97
N PHE A 173 -8.80 5.13 -3.83
CA PHE A 173 -8.28 6.46 -3.52
C PHE A 173 -9.12 7.23 -2.47
N LEU A 174 -10.40 6.86 -2.28
CA LEU A 174 -11.27 7.48 -1.26
C LEU A 174 -10.92 7.08 0.18
N GLU A 175 -10.10 6.05 0.37
CA GLU A 175 -9.60 5.70 1.70
C GLU A 175 -8.56 6.69 2.22
N LEU A 176 -7.90 7.45 1.32
CA LEU A 176 -6.85 8.41 1.67
C LEU A 176 -7.42 9.69 2.32
N ASN A 177 -6.59 10.32 3.17
CA ASN A 177 -6.88 11.62 3.79
C ASN A 177 -5.86 12.67 3.32
N PRO A 178 -5.87 13.09 2.05
CA PRO A 178 -4.85 13.97 1.51
C PRO A 178 -5.05 15.43 1.93
N ARG A 179 -3.95 16.17 2.06
CA ARG A 179 -3.93 17.64 2.14
C ARG A 179 -3.87 18.29 0.76
N ILE A 180 -3.24 17.59 -0.19
CA ILE A 180 -3.15 18.02 -1.59
C ILE A 180 -3.57 16.84 -2.46
N ILE A 181 -4.44 17.11 -3.42
CA ILE A 181 -4.86 16.18 -4.45
C ILE A 181 -4.39 16.70 -5.80
N ILE A 182 -3.73 15.85 -6.57
CA ILE A 182 -3.33 16.14 -7.95
C ILE A 182 -4.04 15.13 -8.85
N ILE A 183 -4.88 15.62 -9.74
CA ILE A 183 -5.55 14.82 -10.76
C ILE A 183 -4.86 15.10 -12.09
N THR A 184 -4.16 14.12 -12.62
CA THR A 184 -3.39 14.26 -13.87
C THR A 184 -4.32 14.37 -15.10
N ASN A 185 -5.31 13.51 -15.16
CA ASN A 185 -6.37 13.45 -16.16
C ASN A 185 -7.48 12.49 -15.70
N ILE A 186 -8.64 12.59 -16.32
CA ILE A 186 -9.76 11.66 -16.15
C ILE A 186 -10.11 11.12 -17.52
N ASP A 187 -9.92 9.82 -17.72
CA ASP A 187 -10.14 9.13 -19.00
C ASP A 187 -10.84 7.78 -18.78
N ASN A 188 -11.19 7.11 -19.88
CA ASN A 188 -11.81 5.80 -19.89
C ASN A 188 -10.81 4.72 -19.43
N ASP A 189 -10.69 4.55 -18.12
CA ASP A 189 -9.91 3.49 -17.50
C ASP A 189 -10.80 2.70 -16.53
N HIS A 190 -10.44 1.44 -16.27
CA HIS A 190 -11.19 0.59 -15.35
C HIS A 190 -12.70 0.48 -15.66
N LEU A 191 -13.07 0.42 -16.96
CA LEU A 191 -14.47 0.31 -17.39
C LEU A 191 -15.13 -1.02 -16.99
N ASP A 192 -14.34 -2.04 -16.67
CA ASP A 192 -14.81 -3.27 -16.02
C ASP A 192 -15.54 -2.99 -14.70
N TYR A 193 -15.07 -2.01 -13.94
CA TYR A 193 -15.66 -1.56 -12.69
C TYR A 193 -16.63 -0.38 -12.87
N TYR A 194 -16.18 0.72 -13.46
CA TYR A 194 -16.95 1.98 -13.53
C TYR A 194 -18.06 1.97 -14.58
N LYS A 195 -17.98 1.15 -15.62
CA LYS A 195 -18.94 1.03 -16.73
C LYS A 195 -18.98 2.25 -17.68
N SER A 196 -18.66 3.44 -17.22
CA SER A 196 -18.70 4.66 -18.04
C SER A 196 -17.78 5.75 -17.49
N LEU A 197 -17.36 6.69 -18.33
CA LEU A 197 -16.60 7.88 -17.96
C LEU A 197 -17.35 8.76 -16.94
N GLU A 198 -18.68 8.85 -17.05
CA GLU A 198 -19.49 9.61 -16.12
C GLU A 198 -19.43 9.06 -14.69
N ASN A 199 -19.36 7.73 -14.54
CA ASN A 199 -19.20 7.11 -13.23
C ASN A 199 -17.80 7.33 -12.66
N ILE A 200 -16.76 7.38 -13.53
CA ILE A 200 -15.40 7.75 -13.13
C ILE A 200 -15.40 9.19 -12.60
N LYS A 201 -15.95 10.14 -13.37
CA LYS A 201 -16.06 11.55 -12.94
C LYS A 201 -16.79 11.71 -11.61
N LYS A 202 -17.89 10.97 -11.41
CA LYS A 202 -18.62 10.99 -10.13
C LYS A 202 -17.74 10.52 -8.97
N ALA A 203 -16.96 9.45 -9.16
CA ALA A 203 -16.06 8.94 -8.12
C ALA A 203 -14.96 9.95 -7.77
N PHE A 204 -14.45 10.72 -8.74
CA PHE A 204 -13.51 11.82 -8.48
C PHE A 204 -14.16 13.03 -7.80
N GLY A 205 -15.49 13.17 -7.85
CA GLY A 205 -16.23 14.22 -7.18
C GLY A 205 -16.64 13.91 -5.73
N GLU A 206 -16.46 12.65 -5.28
CA GLU A 206 -16.71 12.19 -3.90
C GLU A 206 -15.58 12.61 -2.97
#